data_dffed0a8e963d22cb3bcf6c6b9f08626
#
_entry.id   dffed0a8e963d22cb3bcf6c6b9f08626
#
_cell.length_a   1.000
_cell.length_b   1.000
_cell.length_c   1.000
_cell.angle_alpha   90.00
_cell.angle_beta   90.00
_cell.angle_gamma   90.00
#
_symmetry.space_group_name_H-M   'P 1'
#
loop_
_entity.id
_entity.type
_entity.pdbx_description
1 polymer ?
#
loop_
_entity_poly.entity_id
_entity_poly.type
_entity_poly.pdbx_seq_one_letter_code
_entity_poly.pdbx_strand_id
1 'polypeptide(L)'
;IVSRDEIRTKLIEDLREAAPKMSYARKLDNTIEHVSKEACWAMIARLALSAGGYSLRPDKQDATNHGMMQRPENYKEFYTIARNYADSVIKSNTHHLTKSYRNVFIDECNFVVDNSDDPIFEIPFTKENSGSIGYIQGPAASLSSGYSIAPNVWGETKGSAQVSAFYGYSFNEKDLRRDYVIGMWSYSNQGDTLCVPAIRADYTLYNNKWSKLWSNSGNFTNYSGGNTGINYPYLRYADVLLM
;
A
#
# COMPACT_ATOMS: atom_id res chain seq x y z
N ILE A 1 -26.70 17.11 -4.39
CA ILE A 1 -25.81 15.92 -4.44
C ILE A 1 -24.89 16.13 -5.61
N VAL A 2 -23.57 16.10 -5.35
CA VAL A 2 -22.54 16.26 -6.36
C VAL A 2 -22.15 14.89 -6.90
N SER A 3 -21.91 14.77 -8.20
CA SER A 3 -21.53 13.52 -8.82
C SER A 3 -20.05 13.17 -8.49
N ARG A 4 -19.73 11.88 -8.55
CA ARG A 4 -18.35 11.42 -8.36
C ARG A 4 -17.39 12.02 -9.40
N ASP A 5 -17.86 12.22 -10.63
CA ASP A 5 -17.03 12.79 -11.70
C ASP A 5 -16.73 14.27 -11.45
N GLU A 6 -17.69 15.04 -10.95
CA GLU A 6 -17.47 16.42 -10.50
C GLU A 6 -16.46 16.49 -9.34
N ILE A 7 -16.59 15.62 -8.34
CA ILE A 7 -15.63 15.56 -7.23
C ILE A 7 -14.22 15.26 -7.73
N ARG A 8 -14.07 14.27 -8.60
CA ARG A 8 -12.75 13.90 -9.16
C ARG A 8 -12.14 15.03 -9.99
N THR A 9 -12.94 15.70 -10.83
CA THR A 9 -12.51 16.83 -11.61
C THR A 9 -12.02 17.94 -10.69
N LYS A 10 -12.79 18.28 -9.66
CA LYS A 10 -12.41 19.31 -8.70
C LYS A 10 -11.12 18.98 -7.95
N LEU A 11 -10.95 17.74 -7.50
CA LEU A 11 -9.71 17.30 -6.84
C LEU A 11 -8.49 17.39 -7.76
N ILE A 12 -8.65 17.05 -9.05
CA ILE A 12 -7.58 17.17 -10.04
C ILE A 12 -7.21 18.65 -10.25
N GLU A 13 -8.20 19.52 -10.34
CA GLU A 13 -7.98 20.97 -10.49
C GLU A 13 -7.27 21.57 -9.27
N ASP A 14 -7.71 21.26 -8.07
CA ASP A 14 -7.11 21.73 -6.83
C ASP A 14 -5.64 21.28 -6.71
N LEU A 15 -5.36 20.02 -7.03
CA LEU A 15 -3.99 19.49 -7.03
C LEU A 15 -3.13 20.15 -8.13
N ARG A 16 -3.68 20.45 -9.31
CA ARG A 16 -2.97 21.16 -10.37
C ARG A 16 -2.62 22.58 -9.97
N GLU A 17 -3.47 23.24 -9.21
CA GLU A 17 -3.18 24.56 -8.64
C GLU A 17 -2.13 24.51 -7.54
N ALA A 18 -2.14 23.46 -6.73
CA ALA A 18 -1.22 23.28 -5.62
C ALA A 18 0.19 22.87 -6.07
N ALA A 19 0.30 21.97 -7.04
CA ALA A 19 1.57 21.37 -7.47
C ALA A 19 2.70 22.38 -7.79
N PRO A 20 2.47 23.49 -8.49
CA PRO A 20 3.52 24.48 -8.74
C PRO A 20 4.10 25.11 -7.48
N LYS A 21 3.30 25.20 -6.41
CA LYS A 21 3.65 25.82 -5.14
C LYS A 21 4.40 24.88 -4.21
N MET A 22 4.44 23.57 -4.53
CA MET A 22 5.04 22.55 -3.69
C MET A 22 6.54 22.36 -3.97
N SER A 23 7.28 21.97 -2.92
CA SER A 23 8.68 21.62 -3.03
C SER A 23 8.87 20.21 -3.58
N TYR A 24 9.99 19.99 -4.27
CA TYR A 24 10.42 18.66 -4.66
C TYR A 24 10.79 17.83 -3.43
N ALA A 25 10.59 16.52 -3.48
CA ALA A 25 10.91 15.60 -2.39
C ALA A 25 12.36 15.78 -1.89
N ARG A 26 13.33 15.86 -2.79
CA ARG A 26 14.76 16.07 -2.47
C ARG A 26 15.08 17.36 -1.70
N LYS A 27 14.13 18.28 -1.52
CA LYS A 27 14.29 19.53 -0.78
C LYS A 27 13.56 19.57 0.55
N LEU A 28 12.87 18.50 0.88
CA LEU A 28 12.11 18.37 2.11
C LEU A 28 12.89 17.53 3.12
N ASP A 29 12.83 17.89 4.38
CA ASP A 29 13.23 17.01 5.47
C ASP A 29 12.13 15.95 5.67
N ASN A 30 12.48 14.69 5.94
CA ASN A 30 11.54 13.55 6.03
C ASN A 30 10.59 13.47 4.82
N THR A 31 11.11 13.43 3.70
CA THR A 31 10.57 13.88 2.42
C THR A 31 9.36 13.11 1.94
N ILE A 32 9.30 11.77 2.09
CA ILE A 32 8.17 10.95 1.65
C ILE A 32 7.04 10.87 2.68
N GLU A 33 7.26 11.32 3.90
CA GLU A 33 6.22 11.48 4.93
C GLU A 33 5.49 12.83 4.79
N HIS A 34 5.97 13.71 3.93
CA HIS A 34 5.32 14.96 3.57
C HIS A 34 4.92 14.96 2.10
N VAL A 35 3.83 15.65 1.80
CA VAL A 35 3.36 15.74 0.40
C VAL A 35 4.32 16.60 -0.40
N SER A 36 5.07 15.97 -1.29
CA SER A 36 5.98 16.63 -2.23
C SER A 36 5.30 16.98 -3.54
N LYS A 37 6.01 17.70 -4.40
CA LYS A 37 5.54 17.97 -5.76
C LYS A 37 5.33 16.69 -6.55
N GLU A 38 6.23 15.73 -6.44
CA GLU A 38 6.14 14.41 -7.08
C GLU A 38 4.95 13.62 -6.55
N ALA A 39 4.68 13.67 -5.24
CA ALA A 39 3.50 13.05 -4.64
C ALA A 39 2.20 13.67 -5.18
N CYS A 40 2.18 14.99 -5.33
CA CYS A 40 1.05 15.70 -5.91
C CYS A 40 0.82 15.27 -7.38
N TRP A 41 1.88 15.21 -8.20
CA TRP A 41 1.79 14.76 -9.59
C TRP A 41 1.33 13.30 -9.71
N ALA A 42 1.87 12.41 -8.89
CA ALA A 42 1.46 11.00 -8.85
C ALA A 42 -0.02 10.86 -8.46
N MET A 43 -0.51 11.69 -7.53
CA MET A 43 -1.92 11.72 -7.14
C MET A 43 -2.81 12.21 -8.27
N ILE A 44 -2.41 13.26 -9.00
CA ILE A 44 -3.14 13.73 -10.19
C ILE A 44 -3.22 12.61 -11.23
N ALA A 45 -2.09 11.93 -11.50
CA ALA A 45 -2.07 10.84 -12.46
C ALA A 45 -3.03 9.72 -12.07
N ARG A 46 -3.01 9.27 -10.80
CA ARG A 46 -3.91 8.23 -10.27
C ARG A 46 -5.37 8.63 -10.35
N LEU A 47 -5.71 9.85 -9.93
CA LEU A 47 -7.08 10.35 -9.98
C LEU A 47 -7.59 10.48 -11.42
N ALA A 48 -6.78 11.00 -12.32
CA ALA A 48 -7.14 11.15 -13.72
C ALA A 48 -7.32 9.79 -14.42
N LEU A 49 -6.40 8.83 -14.18
CA LEU A 49 -6.54 7.47 -14.69
C LEU A 49 -7.86 6.83 -14.23
N SER A 50 -8.18 6.97 -12.94
CA SER A 50 -9.43 6.48 -12.35
C SER A 50 -10.66 7.23 -12.90
N ALA A 51 -10.57 8.53 -13.13
CA ALA A 51 -11.67 9.34 -13.67
C ALA A 51 -12.01 8.94 -15.11
N GLY A 52 -11.00 8.66 -15.94
CA GLY A 52 -11.20 8.18 -17.31
C GLY A 52 -11.63 6.72 -17.42
N GLY A 53 -11.55 5.95 -16.32
CA GLY A 53 -11.89 4.52 -16.28
C GLY A 53 -13.40 4.24 -16.25
N TYR A 54 -13.71 2.95 -16.37
CA TYR A 54 -15.08 2.46 -16.20
C TYR A 54 -15.51 2.61 -14.74
N SER A 55 -16.72 3.10 -14.54
CA SER A 55 -17.38 3.16 -13.25
C SER A 55 -18.89 3.16 -13.42
N LEU A 56 -19.59 2.79 -12.35
CA LEU A 56 -21.05 2.87 -12.32
C LEU A 56 -21.48 4.35 -12.42
N ARG A 57 -22.19 4.69 -13.46
CA ARG A 57 -22.76 6.03 -13.69
C ARG A 57 -24.25 5.93 -13.96
N PRO A 58 -25.04 6.98 -13.63
CA PRO A 58 -26.44 7.01 -13.98
C PRO A 58 -26.63 6.78 -15.47
N ASP A 59 -27.65 5.99 -15.81
CA ASP A 59 -28.09 5.86 -17.20
C ASP A 59 -28.78 7.14 -17.61
N LYS A 60 -28.22 7.83 -18.61
CA LYS A 60 -28.82 9.07 -19.13
C LYS A 60 -30.10 8.82 -19.96
N GLN A 61 -30.27 7.59 -20.45
CA GLN A 61 -31.39 7.20 -21.31
C GLN A 61 -32.57 6.60 -20.54
N ASP A 62 -32.25 6.00 -19.39
CA ASP A 62 -33.27 5.37 -18.52
C ASP A 62 -33.02 5.73 -17.05
N ALA A 63 -33.78 6.72 -16.57
CA ALA A 63 -33.69 7.18 -15.19
C ALA A 63 -34.16 6.13 -14.15
N THR A 64 -34.80 5.07 -14.57
CA THR A 64 -35.23 3.96 -13.70
C THR A 64 -34.12 2.92 -13.53
N ASN A 65 -33.10 2.95 -14.38
CA ASN A 65 -31.93 2.08 -14.28
C ASN A 65 -31.02 2.52 -13.17
N HIS A 66 -30.59 1.59 -12.33
CA HIS A 66 -29.67 1.84 -11.21
C HIS A 66 -28.23 2.26 -11.62
N GLY A 67 -27.99 2.39 -12.91
CA GLY A 67 -26.74 2.84 -13.49
C GLY A 67 -26.05 1.75 -14.31
N MET A 68 -25.13 2.20 -15.15
CA MET A 68 -24.35 1.36 -16.05
C MET A 68 -22.85 1.56 -15.83
N MET A 69 -22.08 0.51 -16.08
CA MET A 69 -20.61 0.59 -16.13
C MET A 69 -20.19 1.26 -17.44
N GLN A 70 -19.80 2.51 -17.35
CA GLN A 70 -19.41 3.32 -18.52
C GLN A 70 -18.25 4.29 -18.21
N ARG A 71 -17.59 4.77 -19.26
CA ARG A 71 -16.61 5.83 -19.20
C ARG A 71 -17.27 7.19 -19.35
N PRO A 72 -16.65 8.28 -18.85
CA PRO A 72 -17.10 9.62 -19.20
C PRO A 72 -16.80 9.89 -20.68
N GLU A 73 -17.54 10.81 -21.30
CA GLU A 73 -17.34 11.17 -22.71
C GLU A 73 -15.91 11.67 -23.00
N ASN A 74 -15.36 12.43 -22.07
CA ASN A 74 -14.00 13.00 -22.12
C ASN A 74 -12.91 12.09 -21.52
N TYR A 75 -13.08 10.78 -21.47
CA TYR A 75 -12.12 9.84 -20.85
C TYR A 75 -10.71 9.96 -21.43
N LYS A 76 -10.56 10.30 -22.73
CA LYS A 76 -9.25 10.46 -23.37
C LYS A 76 -8.47 11.65 -22.81
N GLU A 77 -9.17 12.72 -22.42
CA GLU A 77 -8.55 13.88 -21.77
C GLU A 77 -7.99 13.50 -20.40
N PHE A 78 -8.75 12.73 -19.60
CA PHE A 78 -8.26 12.21 -18.34
C PHE A 78 -7.04 11.30 -18.50
N TYR A 79 -7.01 10.45 -19.52
CA TYR A 79 -5.83 9.61 -19.79
C TYR A 79 -4.62 10.44 -20.25
N THR A 80 -4.86 11.53 -20.99
CA THR A 80 -3.79 12.46 -21.36
C THR A 80 -3.23 13.16 -20.12
N ILE A 81 -4.10 13.59 -19.20
CA ILE A 81 -3.69 14.17 -17.92
C ILE A 81 -2.88 13.15 -17.12
N ALA A 82 -3.37 11.92 -16.96
CA ALA A 82 -2.69 10.86 -16.24
C ALA A 82 -1.28 10.62 -16.78
N ARG A 83 -1.15 10.41 -18.10
CA ARG A 83 0.13 10.22 -18.76
C ARG A 83 1.09 11.39 -18.54
N ASN A 84 0.62 12.64 -18.72
CA ASN A 84 1.48 13.81 -18.62
C ASN A 84 2.02 14.02 -17.20
N TYR A 85 1.21 13.74 -16.16
CA TYR A 85 1.64 13.88 -14.78
C TYR A 85 2.50 12.69 -14.32
N ALA A 86 2.23 11.46 -14.79
CA ALA A 86 3.13 10.34 -14.60
C ALA A 86 4.51 10.60 -15.23
N ASP A 87 4.54 11.11 -16.46
CA ASP A 87 5.77 11.53 -17.15
C ASP A 87 6.51 12.63 -16.38
N SER A 88 5.78 13.57 -15.75
CA SER A 88 6.41 14.60 -14.90
C SER A 88 7.13 14.01 -13.70
N VAL A 89 6.55 12.99 -13.05
CA VAL A 89 7.22 12.27 -11.96
C VAL A 89 8.48 11.57 -12.48
N ILE A 90 8.38 10.86 -13.60
CA ILE A 90 9.51 10.15 -14.20
C ILE A 90 10.65 11.13 -14.56
N LYS A 91 10.32 12.24 -15.21
CA LYS A 91 11.28 13.29 -15.62
C LYS A 91 11.91 14.05 -14.45
N SER A 92 11.28 14.06 -13.28
CA SER A 92 11.89 14.66 -12.10
C SER A 92 13.17 13.95 -11.68
N ASN A 93 13.31 12.69 -12.08
CA ASN A 93 14.46 11.82 -11.77
C ASN A 93 14.80 11.83 -10.27
N THR A 94 13.77 11.85 -9.43
CA THR A 94 13.90 11.84 -7.97
C THR A 94 13.74 10.44 -7.42
N HIS A 95 12.80 9.66 -7.98
CA HIS A 95 12.46 8.32 -7.52
C HIS A 95 12.94 7.25 -8.52
N HIS A 96 13.32 6.10 -8.00
CA HIS A 96 13.89 5.00 -8.78
C HIS A 96 13.38 3.64 -8.28
N LEU A 97 13.65 2.57 -9.01
CA LEU A 97 13.45 1.19 -8.57
C LEU A 97 14.83 0.52 -8.42
N THR A 98 15.59 0.93 -7.41
CA THR A 98 16.93 0.39 -7.16
C THR A 98 16.91 -0.82 -6.24
N LYS A 99 15.96 -0.86 -5.33
CA LYS A 99 15.75 -1.96 -4.39
C LYS A 99 14.90 -3.06 -4.98
N SER A 100 15.10 -4.29 -4.50
CA SER A 100 14.18 -5.37 -4.81
C SER A 100 12.80 -5.11 -4.19
N TYR A 101 11.76 -5.66 -4.80
CA TYR A 101 10.40 -5.58 -4.28
C TYR A 101 10.30 -5.93 -2.79
N ARG A 102 11.01 -6.97 -2.37
CA ARG A 102 11.07 -7.41 -0.97
C ARG A 102 11.67 -6.33 -0.06
N ASN A 103 12.77 -5.72 -0.47
CA ASN A 103 13.52 -4.78 0.36
C ASN A 103 12.75 -3.49 0.60
N VAL A 104 11.90 -3.05 -0.32
CA VAL A 104 11.01 -1.89 -0.09
C VAL A 104 10.17 -2.10 1.19
N PHE A 105 9.52 -3.25 1.33
CA PHE A 105 8.68 -3.51 2.50
C PHE A 105 9.48 -3.91 3.77
N ILE A 106 10.68 -4.45 3.60
CA ILE A 106 11.61 -4.65 4.73
C ILE A 106 12.01 -3.29 5.31
N ASP A 107 12.32 -2.32 4.47
CA ASP A 107 12.66 -0.97 4.91
C ASP A 107 11.49 -0.31 5.65
N GLU A 108 10.25 -0.44 5.14
CA GLU A 108 9.03 0.00 5.86
C GLU A 108 8.95 -0.61 7.28
N CYS A 109 9.18 -1.93 7.39
CA CYS A 109 9.15 -2.61 8.68
C CYS A 109 10.32 -2.21 9.60
N ASN A 110 11.39 -1.65 9.05
CA ASN A 110 12.54 -1.15 9.79
C ASN A 110 12.53 0.38 10.00
N PHE A 111 11.43 1.04 9.64
CA PHE A 111 11.27 2.49 9.82
C PHE A 111 12.31 3.29 9.04
N VAL A 112 12.72 2.78 7.88
CA VAL A 112 13.66 3.46 6.98
C VAL A 112 12.87 4.31 6.00
N VAL A 113 13.06 5.61 6.07
CA VAL A 113 12.49 6.59 5.15
C VAL A 113 13.49 6.86 4.03
N ASP A 114 13.19 6.43 2.80
CA ASP A 114 14.05 6.62 1.64
C ASP A 114 13.40 7.54 0.61
N ASN A 115 14.03 8.69 0.39
CA ASN A 115 13.51 9.76 -0.46
C ASN A 115 13.78 9.59 -1.95
N SER A 116 14.51 8.57 -2.34
CA SER A 116 15.06 8.41 -3.68
C SER A 116 14.68 7.11 -4.38
N ASP A 117 14.05 6.19 -3.66
CA ASP A 117 13.64 4.90 -4.21
C ASP A 117 12.12 4.83 -4.49
N ASP A 118 11.54 3.65 -4.45
CA ASP A 118 10.17 3.35 -4.85
C ASP A 118 9.07 4.15 -4.10
N PRO A 119 9.11 4.36 -2.77
CA PRO A 119 8.11 5.17 -2.10
C PRO A 119 8.15 6.64 -2.54
N ILE A 120 6.97 7.20 -2.91
CA ILE A 120 6.79 8.61 -3.26
C ILE A 120 6.09 9.36 -2.13
N PHE A 121 5.13 8.71 -1.50
CA PHE A 121 4.41 9.25 -0.36
C PHE A 121 3.97 8.13 0.56
N GLU A 122 4.29 8.27 1.83
CA GLU A 122 3.87 7.38 2.90
C GLU A 122 2.96 8.11 3.88
N ILE A 123 1.97 7.38 4.40
CA ILE A 123 1.19 7.83 5.54
C ILE A 123 1.99 7.46 6.78
N PRO A 124 2.53 8.45 7.50
CA PRO A 124 3.41 8.18 8.64
C PRO A 124 2.62 7.76 9.88
N PHE A 125 3.23 6.87 10.64
CA PHE A 125 2.75 6.43 11.94
C PHE A 125 3.87 6.49 12.97
N THR A 126 3.53 6.80 14.21
CA THR A 126 4.50 6.84 15.30
C THR A 126 4.72 5.46 15.88
N LYS A 127 5.98 5.02 15.92
CA LYS A 127 6.38 3.76 16.52
C LYS A 127 5.84 3.63 17.95
N GLU A 128 5.29 2.46 18.28
CA GLU A 128 4.70 2.11 19.59
C GLU A 128 3.46 2.94 19.98
N ASN A 129 2.93 3.78 19.08
CA ASN A 129 1.83 4.68 19.45
C ASN A 129 0.66 4.67 18.45
N SER A 130 0.91 4.37 17.19
CA SER A 130 -0.14 4.37 16.16
C SER A 130 0.17 3.39 15.04
N GLY A 131 -0.81 3.19 14.14
CA GLY A 131 -0.67 2.34 12.97
C GLY A 131 -0.93 0.86 13.23
N SER A 132 -1.90 0.32 12.52
CA SER A 132 -2.35 -1.07 12.68
C SER A 132 -1.89 -2.01 11.56
N ILE A 133 -1.08 -1.51 10.61
CA ILE A 133 -0.75 -2.31 9.43
C ILE A 133 0.02 -3.58 9.79
N GLY A 134 1.02 -3.52 10.65
CA GLY A 134 1.76 -4.69 11.11
C GLY A 134 0.96 -5.59 12.08
N TYR A 135 -0.14 -5.08 12.65
CA TYR A 135 -1.06 -5.85 13.48
C TYR A 135 -2.07 -6.62 12.63
N ILE A 136 -2.63 -5.99 11.61
CA ILE A 136 -3.65 -6.58 10.73
C ILE A 136 -3.01 -7.47 9.68
N GLN A 137 -1.88 -7.05 9.13
CA GLN A 137 -1.09 -7.76 8.13
C GLN A 137 -0.06 -8.68 8.81
N GLY A 138 0.46 -9.61 8.07
CA GLY A 138 1.44 -10.57 8.59
C GLY A 138 0.81 -11.78 9.27
N PRO A 139 1.63 -12.77 9.61
CA PRO A 139 1.18 -13.98 10.31
C PRO A 139 0.61 -13.67 11.69
N ALA A 140 -0.41 -14.41 12.08
CA ALA A 140 -1.03 -14.22 13.38
C ALA A 140 -0.09 -14.57 14.54
N ALA A 141 -0.15 -13.76 15.59
CA ALA A 141 0.48 -13.96 16.87
C ALA A 141 -0.56 -13.66 17.95
N SER A 142 -1.20 -14.67 18.53
CA SER A 142 -2.27 -14.47 19.51
C SER A 142 -2.26 -15.53 20.57
N LEU A 143 -2.46 -15.10 21.81
CA LEU A 143 -2.65 -15.98 22.97
C LEU A 143 -3.94 -16.82 22.88
N SER A 144 -4.93 -16.37 22.11
CA SER A 144 -6.27 -16.94 22.11
C SER A 144 -6.51 -18.02 21.04
N SER A 145 -5.59 -18.21 20.12
CA SER A 145 -5.81 -19.09 18.96
C SER A 145 -5.42 -20.55 19.16
N GLY A 146 -5.12 -20.95 20.39
CA GLY A 146 -4.64 -22.32 20.69
C GLY A 146 -3.22 -22.60 20.19
N TYR A 147 -2.64 -21.67 19.49
CA TYR A 147 -1.21 -21.55 19.23
C TYR A 147 -0.68 -20.55 20.24
N SER A 148 -0.23 -21.07 21.38
CA SER A 148 0.35 -20.26 22.44
C SER A 148 1.60 -19.59 21.93
N ILE A 149 1.48 -18.33 21.56
CA ILE A 149 2.61 -17.56 21.11
C ILE A 149 2.95 -16.62 22.23
N ALA A 150 4.21 -16.71 22.64
CA ALA A 150 4.70 -15.84 23.69
C ALA A 150 4.49 -14.36 23.27
N PRO A 151 3.71 -13.60 24.02
CA PRO A 151 3.60 -12.17 23.79
C PRO A 151 4.95 -11.47 23.98
N ASN A 152 5.95 -12.19 24.44
CA ASN A 152 7.20 -11.67 24.95
C ASN A 152 8.16 -11.16 23.87
N VAL A 153 8.04 -11.62 22.63
CA VAL A 153 8.97 -11.23 21.55
C VAL A 153 8.24 -10.51 20.42
N TRP A 154 7.12 -11.06 19.99
CA TRP A 154 6.43 -10.58 18.78
C TRP A 154 5.24 -9.68 19.07
N GLY A 155 4.79 -9.57 20.32
CA GLY A 155 3.56 -8.90 20.66
C GLY A 155 2.35 -9.52 19.96
N GLU A 156 1.22 -8.84 19.99
CA GLU A 156 -0.01 -9.30 19.39
C GLU A 156 -0.08 -8.97 17.89
N THR A 157 -0.45 -9.93 17.06
CA THR A 157 -0.75 -9.73 15.64
C THR A 157 -1.99 -10.54 15.28
N LYS A 158 -3.01 -9.87 14.77
CA LYS A 158 -4.29 -10.51 14.46
C LYS A 158 -4.26 -11.34 13.19
N GLY A 159 -3.45 -10.96 12.21
CA GLY A 159 -3.36 -11.65 10.93
C GLY A 159 -4.71 -11.70 10.19
N SER A 160 -5.48 -10.62 10.23
CA SER A 160 -6.83 -10.58 9.64
C SER A 160 -6.81 -10.52 8.12
N ALA A 161 -5.73 -10.01 7.54
CA ALA A 161 -5.57 -9.94 6.10
C ALA A 161 -5.02 -11.26 5.57
N GLN A 162 -5.92 -12.20 5.38
CA GLN A 162 -5.62 -13.52 4.83
C GLN A 162 -5.68 -13.51 3.31
N VAL A 163 -4.91 -14.37 2.69
CA VAL A 163 -4.90 -14.58 1.24
C VAL A 163 -5.36 -16.00 0.92
N SER A 164 -6.06 -16.14 -0.20
CA SER A 164 -6.47 -17.43 -0.72
C SER A 164 -5.27 -18.20 -1.29
N ALA A 165 -5.25 -19.51 -1.16
CA ALA A 165 -4.26 -20.36 -1.82
C ALA A 165 -4.29 -20.19 -3.35
N PHE A 166 -5.47 -19.97 -3.94
CA PHE A 166 -5.60 -19.68 -5.37
C PHE A 166 -4.81 -18.44 -5.80
N TYR A 167 -4.74 -17.43 -4.94
CA TYR A 167 -3.88 -16.28 -5.20
C TYR A 167 -2.41 -16.67 -5.27
N GLY A 168 -1.96 -17.58 -4.39
CA GLY A 168 -0.61 -18.14 -4.45
C GLY A 168 -0.32 -18.89 -5.76
N TYR A 169 -1.27 -19.69 -6.21
CA TYR A 169 -1.15 -20.43 -7.48
C TYR A 169 -1.25 -19.54 -8.72
N SER A 170 -1.78 -18.33 -8.62
CA SER A 170 -1.83 -17.38 -9.74
C SER A 170 -0.48 -16.77 -10.11
N PHE A 171 0.51 -16.85 -9.21
CA PHE A 171 1.85 -16.38 -9.50
C PHE A 171 2.62 -17.37 -10.37
N ASN A 172 3.42 -16.86 -11.29
CA ASN A 172 4.43 -17.67 -11.97
C ASN A 172 5.47 -18.16 -10.95
N GLU A 173 6.01 -19.36 -11.15
CA GLU A 173 7.01 -19.94 -10.25
C GLU A 173 8.27 -19.07 -10.10
N LYS A 174 8.60 -18.29 -11.13
CA LYS A 174 9.75 -17.36 -11.13
C LYS A 174 9.41 -15.97 -10.57
N ASP A 175 8.18 -15.72 -10.18
CA ASP A 175 7.77 -14.43 -9.64
C ASP A 175 8.22 -14.30 -8.17
N LEU A 176 9.26 -13.53 -7.97
CA LEU A 176 9.86 -13.29 -6.64
C LEU A 176 8.89 -12.65 -5.63
N ARG A 177 7.79 -12.07 -6.10
CA ARG A 177 6.77 -11.47 -5.21
C ARG A 177 5.99 -12.55 -4.47
N ARG A 178 5.75 -13.71 -5.08
CA ARG A 178 4.97 -14.81 -4.50
C ARG A 178 5.47 -15.18 -3.11
N ASP A 179 6.74 -15.53 -3.02
CA ASP A 179 7.34 -16.08 -1.80
C ASP A 179 7.52 -15.02 -0.70
N TYR A 180 7.43 -13.75 -1.09
CA TYR A 180 7.47 -12.65 -0.14
C TYR A 180 6.06 -12.22 0.31
N VAL A 181 5.09 -12.19 -0.59
CA VAL A 181 3.72 -11.72 -0.29
C VAL A 181 2.94 -12.73 0.54
N ILE A 182 3.24 -14.03 0.39
CA ILE A 182 2.50 -15.12 1.02
C ILE A 182 3.27 -15.67 2.20
N GLY A 183 2.71 -15.54 3.41
CA GLY A 183 3.23 -16.13 4.64
C GLY A 183 2.53 -17.45 4.95
N MET A 184 3.32 -18.53 4.98
CA MET A 184 2.86 -19.88 5.33
C MET A 184 3.35 -20.30 6.71
N TRP A 185 3.60 -19.34 7.59
CA TRP A 185 4.10 -19.61 8.94
C TRP A 185 3.31 -18.83 9.99
N SER A 186 3.46 -19.21 11.22
CA SER A 186 3.08 -18.45 12.40
C SER A 186 4.27 -18.32 13.35
N TYR A 187 4.11 -17.51 14.38
CA TYR A 187 5.14 -17.35 15.40
C TYR A 187 4.98 -18.40 16.49
N SER A 188 6.09 -18.96 16.98
CA SER A 188 6.08 -19.85 18.12
C SER A 188 5.98 -19.07 19.43
N ASN A 189 5.58 -19.78 20.51
CA ASN A 189 5.57 -19.20 21.85
C ASN A 189 6.98 -18.98 22.45
N GLN A 190 8.02 -19.45 21.77
CA GLN A 190 9.41 -19.23 22.14
C GLN A 190 10.06 -18.11 21.35
N GLY A 191 9.30 -17.42 20.50
CA GLY A 191 9.80 -16.36 19.64
C GLY A 191 10.34 -16.80 18.30
N ASP A 192 10.38 -18.10 18.04
CA ASP A 192 10.83 -18.66 16.78
C ASP A 192 9.73 -18.60 15.72
N THR A 193 10.13 -18.54 14.48
CA THR A 193 9.23 -18.75 13.36
C THR A 193 8.98 -20.24 13.17
N LEU A 194 7.72 -20.62 13.30
CA LEU A 194 7.29 -21.93 12.87
C LEU A 194 6.73 -21.81 11.45
N CYS A 195 7.34 -22.52 10.53
CA CYS A 195 6.60 -22.95 9.35
C CYS A 195 5.43 -23.80 9.84
N VAL A 196 4.22 -23.28 9.76
CA VAL A 196 3.03 -24.08 10.02
C VAL A 196 2.63 -24.73 8.72
N PRO A 197 2.83 -26.03 8.58
CA PRO A 197 2.23 -26.76 7.49
C PRO A 197 0.71 -26.93 7.68
N ALA A 198 0.13 -26.36 8.71
CA ALA A 198 -1.30 -26.37 8.90
C ALA A 198 -1.96 -25.41 7.93
N ILE A 199 -1.95 -25.76 6.66
CA ILE A 199 -3.02 -25.39 5.76
C ILE A 199 -4.28 -26.04 6.34
N ARG A 200 -4.85 -25.43 7.36
CA ARG A 200 -6.12 -25.87 7.94
C ARG A 200 -7.26 -25.75 6.96
N ALA A 201 -7.10 -24.88 5.97
CA ALA A 201 -7.97 -24.69 4.84
C ALA A 201 -7.23 -23.82 3.80
N ASP A 202 -7.65 -23.88 2.54
CA ASP A 202 -7.08 -23.16 1.41
C ASP A 202 -7.14 -21.62 1.54
N TYR A 203 -7.60 -21.09 2.65
CA TYR A 203 -7.80 -19.67 2.94
C TYR A 203 -7.02 -19.17 4.17
N THR A 204 -6.12 -19.96 4.73
CA THR A 204 -5.38 -19.58 5.96
C THR A 204 -3.96 -19.11 5.71
N LEU A 205 -3.64 -18.67 4.50
CA LEU A 205 -2.38 -18.04 4.20
C LEU A 205 -2.42 -16.57 4.62
N TYR A 206 -1.30 -16.06 5.12
CA TYR A 206 -1.22 -14.68 5.58
C TYR A 206 -0.59 -13.76 4.53
N ASN A 207 -0.97 -12.49 4.54
CA ASN A 207 -0.22 -11.47 3.83
C ASN A 207 1.07 -11.18 4.61
N ASN A 208 2.21 -11.38 3.95
CA ASN A 208 3.51 -11.34 4.60
C ASN A 208 4.30 -10.04 4.39
N LYS A 209 3.79 -9.10 3.60
CA LYS A 209 4.49 -7.85 3.28
C LYS A 209 4.97 -7.09 4.50
N TRP A 210 4.14 -6.97 5.51
CA TRP A 210 4.42 -6.24 6.75
C TRP A 210 4.58 -7.17 7.94
N SER A 211 5.26 -8.29 7.73
CA SER A 211 5.58 -9.22 8.80
C SER A 211 6.57 -8.60 9.79
N LYS A 212 6.31 -8.79 11.07
CA LYS A 212 7.24 -8.38 12.13
C LYS A 212 8.61 -9.05 12.04
N LEU A 213 8.71 -10.17 11.31
CA LEU A 213 9.99 -10.83 11.01
C LEU A 213 10.97 -9.94 10.26
N TRP A 214 10.45 -9.00 9.52
CA TRP A 214 11.27 -8.11 8.70
C TRP A 214 11.83 -6.95 9.51
N SER A 215 11.38 -6.76 10.75
CA SER A 215 11.86 -5.69 11.59
C SER A 215 13.09 -6.08 12.39
N ASN A 216 14.10 -5.22 12.39
CA ASN A 216 15.30 -5.35 13.21
C ASN A 216 15.06 -4.91 14.66
N SER A 217 13.91 -4.37 15.01
CA SER A 217 13.69 -3.81 16.35
C SER A 217 13.55 -4.87 17.45
N GLY A 218 13.50 -6.14 17.08
CA GLY A 218 13.74 -7.29 17.97
C GLY A 218 12.79 -7.49 19.15
N ASN A 219 11.98 -6.50 19.52
CA ASN A 219 11.07 -6.59 20.66
C ASN A 219 9.79 -5.82 20.39
N PHE A 220 8.72 -6.56 20.21
CA PHE A 220 7.39 -6.04 19.98
C PHE A 220 6.46 -6.21 21.20
N THR A 221 7.00 -6.48 22.38
CA THR A 221 6.23 -6.77 23.60
C THR A 221 5.31 -5.64 24.00
N ASN A 222 5.71 -4.39 23.74
CA ASN A 222 4.93 -3.20 24.06
C ASN A 222 3.93 -2.82 22.95
N TYR A 223 3.93 -3.55 21.83
CA TYR A 223 2.99 -3.31 20.75
C TYR A 223 1.66 -4.01 21.04
N SER A 224 0.86 -3.41 21.89
CA SER A 224 -0.54 -3.78 22.02
C SER A 224 -1.30 -3.43 20.74
N GLY A 225 -2.26 -4.25 20.40
CA GLY A 225 -3.04 -4.27 19.18
C GLY A 225 -3.17 -2.96 18.41
N GLY A 226 -2.36 -2.74 17.43
CA GLY A 226 -2.49 -1.64 16.49
C GLY A 226 -1.41 -0.57 16.54
N ASN A 227 -0.40 -0.68 17.39
CA ASN A 227 0.62 0.33 17.57
C ASN A 227 1.97 -0.04 16.94
N THR A 228 1.96 -0.55 15.70
CA THR A 228 3.18 -1.04 15.05
C THR A 228 4.09 0.06 14.52
N GLY A 229 3.56 1.26 14.27
CA GLY A 229 4.31 2.40 13.76
C GLY A 229 4.83 2.23 12.33
N ILE A 230 4.47 1.16 11.64
CA ILE A 230 4.90 0.93 10.26
C ILE A 230 4.13 1.87 9.35
N ASN A 231 4.84 2.63 8.54
CA ASN A 231 4.25 3.53 7.56
C ASN A 231 3.50 2.76 6.47
N TYR A 232 2.55 3.42 5.84
CA TYR A 232 1.84 2.86 4.70
C TYR A 232 2.28 3.56 3.41
N PRO A 233 2.96 2.87 2.48
CA PRO A 233 3.38 3.43 1.20
C PRO A 233 2.17 3.64 0.29
N TYR A 234 1.60 4.83 0.37
CA TYR A 234 0.35 5.17 -0.33
C TYR A 234 0.55 5.37 -1.83
N LEU A 235 1.68 5.97 -2.21
CA LEU A 235 2.09 6.19 -3.60
C LEU A 235 3.51 5.69 -3.79
N ARG A 236 3.72 4.85 -4.80
CA ARG A 236 5.04 4.33 -5.15
C ARG A 236 5.39 4.63 -6.62
N TYR A 237 6.68 4.69 -6.90
CA TYR A 237 7.17 4.91 -8.26
C TYR A 237 6.77 3.77 -9.20
N ALA A 238 6.74 2.53 -8.69
CA ALA A 238 6.19 1.40 -9.41
C ALA A 238 4.74 1.62 -9.87
N ASP A 239 3.90 2.27 -9.04
CA ASP A 239 2.53 2.61 -9.43
C ASP A 239 2.51 3.62 -10.58
N VAL A 240 3.40 4.63 -10.53
CA VAL A 240 3.50 5.66 -11.59
C VAL A 240 3.92 5.05 -12.93
N LEU A 241 4.84 4.09 -12.91
CA LEU A 241 5.28 3.39 -14.12
C LEU A 241 4.19 2.50 -14.74
N LEU A 242 3.20 2.09 -13.95
CA LEU A 242 2.06 1.28 -14.40
C LEU A 242 0.87 2.13 -14.86
N MET A 243 0.84 3.41 -14.57
CA MET A 243 -0.20 4.35 -14.99
C MET A 243 -0.02 4.81 -16.44
#